data_85f6b327ed5fc3aa3f33cc79da7d07d0
#
_entry.id   85f6b327ed5fc3aa3f33cc79da7d07d0
#
_cell.length_a   1.000
_cell.length_b   1.000
_cell.length_c   1.000
_cell.angle_alpha   90.00
_cell.angle_beta   90.00
_cell.angle_gamma   90.00
#
_symmetry.space_group_name_H-M   'P 1'
#
loop_
_entity.id
_entity.type
_entity.pdbx_description
1 polymer ?
#
loop_
_entity_poly.entity_id
_entity_poly.type
_entity_poly.pdbx_seq_one_letter_code
_entity_poly.pdbx_strand_id
1 'polypeptide(L)'
;MLVEHEWLPVNLNNEFVLCATLARAGVAAFLVVQPYSYSRRLLPRVPDVELLSGNPQQTVEAVRQAVLDNRRALDWLETRPDIDPTRMGVAGISLGGILAPLIAGVDHRVHVLVTIVGGGDVSDLVYDSFITYGLRPSLLYRGVSFDSLKRDYVNIEPTHWLQGFDPHNALLFNGRFDVFVNSKQAHHLARALGGAPIVWINTGHYGTVFAEKQIEAVGAKFVRSRFGLDPAPFTPPSSIPAPTIKIGLLFGGQEGVSPVVAYQAITGGPGARYSLDGQLTLHGFSIAPSFRADESNSIGLEVPLLHGKPRTRLFYSFSFVL
;
A
#
# COMPACT_ATOMS: atom_id res chain seq x y z
N MET A 1 -8.44 16.99 -6.86
CA MET A 1 -7.64 15.99 -6.11
C MET A 1 -6.22 15.95 -6.64
N LEU A 2 -5.20 16.12 -5.79
CA LEU A 2 -3.84 15.68 -6.10
C LEU A 2 -3.79 14.15 -6.06
N VAL A 3 -2.95 13.55 -6.88
CA VAL A 3 -2.72 12.10 -6.91
C VAL A 3 -1.22 11.83 -6.80
N GLU A 4 -0.85 11.00 -5.82
CA GLU A 4 0.53 10.65 -5.48
C GLU A 4 0.82 9.20 -5.90
N HIS A 5 1.93 8.99 -6.63
CA HIS A 5 2.25 7.68 -7.17
C HIS A 5 3.03 6.78 -6.19
N GLU A 6 3.05 5.49 -6.50
CA GLU A 6 3.79 4.46 -5.76
C GLU A 6 5.32 4.60 -5.89
N TRP A 7 6.07 3.84 -5.09
CA TRP A 7 7.54 3.75 -5.15
C TRP A 7 8.00 2.78 -6.24
N LEU A 8 9.05 3.14 -6.97
CA LEU A 8 9.63 2.35 -8.07
C LEU A 8 8.58 1.91 -9.12
N PRO A 9 7.68 2.79 -9.57
CA PRO A 9 6.66 2.37 -10.49
C PRO A 9 7.28 2.06 -11.86
N VAL A 10 6.86 0.93 -12.43
CA VAL A 10 7.24 0.56 -13.82
C VAL A 10 6.59 1.53 -14.82
N ASN A 11 5.38 1.96 -14.49
CA ASN A 11 4.59 2.96 -15.22
C ASN A 11 3.60 3.61 -14.24
N LEU A 12 2.86 4.62 -14.72
CA LEU A 12 1.83 5.33 -13.93
C LEU A 12 0.40 4.90 -14.26
N ASN A 13 0.20 3.67 -14.73
CA ASN A 13 -1.11 3.23 -15.20
C ASN A 13 -2.16 3.22 -14.08
N ASN A 14 -1.80 2.77 -12.88
CA ASN A 14 -2.70 2.74 -11.72
C ASN A 14 -3.15 4.15 -11.36
N GLU A 15 -2.24 5.10 -11.33
CA GLU A 15 -2.53 6.50 -11.03
C GLU A 15 -3.35 7.17 -12.15
N PHE A 16 -3.07 6.84 -13.42
CA PHE A 16 -3.89 7.34 -14.53
C PHE A 16 -5.30 6.78 -14.52
N VAL A 17 -5.49 5.51 -14.12
CA VAL A 17 -6.83 4.91 -13.98
C VAL A 17 -7.57 5.58 -12.82
N LEU A 18 -6.90 5.83 -11.69
CA LEU A 18 -7.46 6.61 -10.57
C LEU A 18 -7.85 8.03 -11.00
N CYS A 19 -6.96 8.75 -11.69
CA CYS A 19 -7.25 10.09 -12.22
C CYS A 19 -8.45 10.06 -13.17
N ALA A 20 -8.51 9.09 -14.08
CA ALA A 20 -9.61 8.94 -15.04
C ALA A 20 -10.93 8.61 -14.33
N THR A 21 -10.90 7.81 -13.26
CA THR A 21 -12.09 7.47 -12.47
C THR A 21 -12.60 8.69 -11.71
N LEU A 22 -11.72 9.48 -11.10
CA LEU A 22 -12.08 10.75 -10.47
C LEU A 22 -12.66 11.73 -11.48
N ALA A 23 -12.04 11.88 -12.65
CA ALA A 23 -12.52 12.78 -13.71
C ALA A 23 -13.91 12.38 -14.22
N ARG A 24 -14.17 11.08 -14.46
CA ARG A 24 -15.51 10.57 -14.81
C ARG A 24 -16.54 10.83 -13.69
N ALA A 25 -16.08 10.90 -12.47
CA ALA A 25 -16.90 11.23 -11.30
C ALA A 25 -17.12 12.75 -11.14
N GLY A 26 -16.62 13.60 -12.05
CA GLY A 26 -16.74 15.04 -12.00
C GLY A 26 -15.76 15.74 -11.05
N VAL A 27 -14.65 15.06 -10.73
CA VAL A 27 -13.60 15.58 -9.85
C VAL A 27 -12.31 15.75 -10.65
N ALA A 28 -11.80 16.96 -10.76
CA ALA A 28 -10.51 17.22 -11.40
C ALA A 28 -9.39 16.48 -10.62
N ALA A 29 -8.53 15.78 -11.37
CA ALA A 29 -7.39 15.07 -10.83
C ALA A 29 -6.08 15.59 -11.41
N PHE A 30 -5.08 15.76 -10.57
CA PHE A 30 -3.76 16.27 -10.93
C PHE A 30 -2.67 15.35 -10.37
N LEU A 31 -2.03 14.58 -11.25
CA LEU A 31 -0.96 13.67 -10.88
C LEU A 31 0.36 14.44 -10.71
N VAL A 32 0.94 14.34 -9.52
CA VAL A 32 2.24 14.94 -9.21
C VAL A 32 3.33 13.89 -9.34
N VAL A 33 4.31 14.14 -10.22
CA VAL A 33 5.50 13.27 -10.32
C VAL A 33 6.46 13.62 -9.19
N GLN A 34 6.77 12.63 -8.36
CA GLN A 34 7.64 12.80 -7.20
C GLN A 34 9.09 13.13 -7.61
N PRO A 35 9.90 13.75 -6.72
CA PRO A 35 11.33 13.90 -6.94
C PRO A 35 12.00 12.57 -7.29
N TYR A 36 12.97 12.59 -8.19
CA TYR A 36 13.74 11.44 -8.64
C TYR A 36 12.98 10.39 -9.47
N SER A 37 11.68 10.59 -9.73
CA SER A 37 10.85 9.68 -10.53
C SER A 37 10.72 10.17 -11.98
N TYR A 38 10.56 9.24 -12.93
CA TYR A 38 10.26 9.51 -14.34
C TYR A 38 11.08 10.64 -14.98
N SER A 39 10.44 11.73 -15.38
CA SER A 39 11.10 12.90 -15.97
C SER A 39 11.98 13.67 -14.99
N ARG A 40 11.85 13.42 -13.71
CA ARG A 40 12.62 14.05 -12.64
C ARG A 40 13.77 13.18 -12.13
N ARG A 41 13.94 11.99 -12.67
CA ARG A 41 15.04 11.09 -12.27
C ARG A 41 16.40 11.63 -12.72
N LEU A 42 17.41 11.37 -11.91
CA LEU A 42 18.81 11.66 -12.24
C LEU A 42 19.39 10.49 -13.03
N LEU A 43 19.47 10.62 -14.36
CA LEU A 43 20.08 9.60 -15.22
C LEU A 43 21.60 9.50 -14.96
N PRO A 44 22.19 8.29 -15.00
CA PRO A 44 21.62 6.98 -15.34
C PRO A 44 21.09 6.16 -14.13
N ARG A 45 20.73 6.80 -13.04
CA ARG A 45 20.37 6.13 -11.77
C ARG A 45 19.03 5.41 -11.85
N VAL A 46 18.86 4.41 -10.97
CA VAL A 46 17.58 3.72 -10.80
C VAL A 46 16.55 4.72 -10.29
N PRO A 47 15.32 4.74 -10.84
CA PRO A 47 14.27 5.63 -10.35
C PRO A 47 14.00 5.42 -8.85
N ASP A 48 13.64 6.50 -8.17
CA ASP A 48 13.12 6.57 -6.79
C ASP A 48 14.05 6.05 -5.66
N VAL A 49 15.22 5.48 -5.96
CA VAL A 49 16.15 5.05 -4.89
C VAL A 49 16.73 6.21 -4.08
N GLU A 50 16.63 7.43 -4.59
CA GLU A 50 16.97 8.65 -3.88
C GLU A 50 15.80 9.18 -3.05
N LEU A 51 14.57 8.81 -3.37
CA LEU A 51 13.39 9.21 -2.59
C LEU A 51 13.31 8.42 -1.27
N LEU A 52 13.50 7.09 -1.34
CA LEU A 52 13.75 6.24 -0.16
C LEU A 52 15.17 5.68 -0.27
N SER A 53 16.08 6.27 0.48
CA SER A 53 17.51 6.01 0.38
C SER A 53 18.07 5.35 1.64
N GLY A 54 19.16 4.60 1.51
CA GLY A 54 19.98 4.17 2.65
C GLY A 54 20.74 5.32 3.33
N ASN A 55 20.54 6.56 2.88
CA ASN A 55 20.98 7.80 3.55
C ASN A 55 19.72 8.50 4.10
N PRO A 56 19.48 8.50 5.43
CA PRO A 56 18.28 9.10 6.03
C PRO A 56 18.08 10.58 5.68
N GLN A 57 19.14 11.37 5.67
CA GLN A 57 19.08 12.81 5.36
C GLN A 57 18.61 13.04 3.93
N GLN A 58 19.04 12.21 2.99
CA GLN A 58 18.60 12.28 1.60
C GLN A 58 17.10 11.95 1.48
N THR A 59 16.62 10.94 2.18
CA THR A 59 15.19 10.61 2.23
C THR A 59 14.39 11.78 2.79
N VAL A 60 14.83 12.36 3.90
CA VAL A 60 14.15 13.53 4.50
C VAL A 60 14.06 14.70 3.52
N GLU A 61 15.15 15.04 2.84
CA GLU A 61 15.16 16.13 1.86
C GLU A 61 14.29 15.81 0.64
N ALA A 62 14.29 14.57 0.17
CA ALA A 62 13.47 14.13 -0.96
C ALA A 62 11.97 14.21 -0.61
N VAL A 63 11.56 13.71 0.56
CA VAL A 63 10.18 13.79 1.04
C VAL A 63 9.77 15.25 1.27
N ARG A 64 10.65 16.07 1.87
CA ARG A 64 10.42 17.50 2.03
C ARG A 64 10.17 18.19 0.69
N GLN A 65 11.00 17.87 -0.32
CA GLN A 65 10.82 18.41 -1.68
C GLN A 65 9.49 17.96 -2.29
N ALA A 66 9.12 16.68 -2.11
CA ALA A 66 7.82 16.17 -2.56
C ALA A 66 6.65 16.96 -1.96
N VAL A 67 6.68 17.22 -0.65
CA VAL A 67 5.65 18.03 0.03
C VAL A 67 5.62 19.46 -0.52
N LEU A 68 6.77 20.10 -0.72
CA LEU A 68 6.85 21.46 -1.28
C LEU A 68 6.28 21.52 -2.70
N ASP A 69 6.57 20.53 -3.54
CA ASP A 69 6.07 20.47 -4.91
C ASP A 69 4.54 20.31 -4.93
N ASN A 70 4.01 19.50 -4.04
CA ASN A 70 2.57 19.33 -3.87
C ASN A 70 1.88 20.61 -3.38
N ARG A 71 2.47 21.32 -2.43
CA ARG A 71 1.96 22.61 -1.98
C ARG A 71 1.95 23.65 -3.12
N ARG A 72 2.99 23.67 -3.96
CA ARG A 72 3.03 24.53 -5.17
C ARG A 72 1.99 24.10 -6.20
N ALA A 73 1.72 22.80 -6.34
CA ALA A 73 0.63 22.33 -7.18
C ALA A 73 -0.72 22.83 -6.67
N LEU A 74 -0.95 22.84 -5.35
CA LEU A 74 -2.15 23.44 -4.74
C LEU A 74 -2.21 24.93 -5.02
N ASP A 75 -1.11 25.68 -4.86
CA ASP A 75 -1.03 27.12 -5.19
C ASP A 75 -1.45 27.38 -6.65
N TRP A 76 -0.97 26.56 -7.58
CA TRP A 76 -1.35 26.67 -8.98
C TRP A 76 -2.82 26.32 -9.23
N LEU A 77 -3.33 25.28 -8.58
CA LEU A 77 -4.73 24.85 -8.72
C LEU A 77 -5.69 25.93 -8.22
N GLU A 78 -5.37 26.69 -7.16
CA GLU A 78 -6.15 27.82 -6.69
C GLU A 78 -6.29 28.93 -7.72
N THR A 79 -5.35 29.07 -8.63
CA THR A 79 -5.42 30.09 -9.71
C THR A 79 -6.30 29.68 -10.87
N ARG A 80 -6.76 28.42 -10.91
CA ARG A 80 -7.55 27.89 -12.03
C ARG A 80 -9.03 28.25 -11.90
N PRO A 81 -9.66 28.84 -12.93
CA PRO A 81 -11.05 29.25 -12.86
C PRO A 81 -12.06 28.07 -12.84
N ASP A 82 -11.59 26.88 -13.22
CA ASP A 82 -12.36 25.65 -13.27
C ASP A 82 -12.19 24.78 -12.00
N ILE A 83 -11.42 25.25 -11.04
CA ILE A 83 -11.19 24.57 -9.75
C ILE A 83 -11.82 25.35 -8.60
N ASP A 84 -12.54 24.64 -7.75
CA ASP A 84 -13.06 25.18 -6.51
C ASP A 84 -11.99 25.00 -5.40
N PRO A 85 -11.38 26.10 -4.92
CA PRO A 85 -10.30 26.02 -3.93
C PRO A 85 -10.77 25.56 -2.54
N THR A 86 -12.08 25.57 -2.27
CA THR A 86 -12.65 25.07 -1.02
C THR A 86 -12.89 23.55 -1.02
N ARG A 87 -12.68 22.89 -2.17
CA ARG A 87 -12.92 21.46 -2.38
C ARG A 87 -11.66 20.77 -2.92
N MET A 88 -10.56 20.91 -2.19
CA MET A 88 -9.31 20.24 -2.54
C MET A 88 -9.03 19.02 -1.67
N GLY A 89 -8.34 18.04 -2.24
CA GLY A 89 -7.97 16.81 -1.54
C GLY A 89 -6.76 16.15 -2.17
N VAL A 90 -6.28 15.11 -1.52
CA VAL A 90 -5.16 14.30 -1.98
C VAL A 90 -5.50 12.82 -1.91
N ALA A 91 -5.06 12.07 -2.90
CA ALA A 91 -5.10 10.61 -2.92
C ALA A 91 -3.71 10.06 -3.21
N GLY A 92 -3.38 8.88 -2.69
CA GLY A 92 -2.07 8.28 -2.99
C GLY A 92 -2.07 6.78 -2.87
N ILE A 93 -1.18 6.14 -3.65
CA ILE A 93 -1.01 4.68 -3.72
C ILE A 93 0.36 4.32 -3.15
N SER A 94 0.43 3.35 -2.23
CA SER A 94 1.66 2.83 -1.64
C SER A 94 2.52 3.96 -1.03
N LEU A 95 3.68 4.28 -1.57
CA LEU A 95 4.47 5.45 -1.13
C LEU A 95 3.65 6.74 -1.21
N GLY A 96 2.86 6.92 -2.27
CA GLY A 96 1.91 8.03 -2.37
C GLY A 96 0.87 8.01 -1.25
N GLY A 97 0.46 6.80 -0.79
CA GLY A 97 -0.42 6.61 0.37
C GLY A 97 0.23 6.94 1.72
N ILE A 98 1.55 7.14 1.75
CA ILE A 98 2.31 7.67 2.90
C ILE A 98 2.51 9.18 2.75
N LEU A 99 2.78 9.66 1.53
CA LEU A 99 2.96 11.10 1.27
C LEU A 99 1.65 11.88 1.37
N ALA A 100 0.55 11.32 0.89
CA ALA A 100 -0.76 11.98 0.89
C ALA A 100 -1.20 12.43 2.31
N PRO A 101 -1.14 11.60 3.37
CA PRO A 101 -1.46 12.05 4.71
C PRO A 101 -0.46 13.08 5.25
N LEU A 102 0.82 13.02 4.88
CA LEU A 102 1.77 14.07 5.24
C LEU A 102 1.40 15.41 4.60
N ILE A 103 1.04 15.42 3.31
CA ILE A 103 0.58 16.62 2.60
C ILE A 103 -0.70 17.15 3.25
N ALA A 104 -1.67 16.29 3.54
CA ALA A 104 -2.92 16.67 4.21
C ALA A 104 -2.70 17.26 5.60
N GLY A 105 -1.71 16.76 6.34
CA GLY A 105 -1.40 17.26 7.68
C GLY A 105 -0.67 18.60 7.69
N VAL A 106 0.08 18.94 6.65
CA VAL A 106 0.87 20.19 6.60
C VAL A 106 0.21 21.29 5.75
N ASP A 107 -0.84 20.98 5.00
CA ASP A 107 -1.55 21.97 4.18
C ASP A 107 -3.07 21.92 4.42
N HIS A 108 -3.54 22.94 5.11
CA HIS A 108 -4.95 23.07 5.55
C HIS A 108 -5.97 23.20 4.40
N ARG A 109 -5.53 23.41 3.16
CA ARG A 109 -6.39 23.43 1.97
C ARG A 109 -6.84 22.02 1.57
N VAL A 110 -6.15 21.00 2.05
CA VAL A 110 -6.51 19.60 1.80
C VAL A 110 -7.61 19.21 2.77
N HIS A 111 -8.83 19.07 2.24
CA HIS A 111 -10.01 18.72 3.03
C HIS A 111 -10.38 17.24 2.94
N VAL A 112 -9.93 16.53 1.90
CA VAL A 112 -10.25 15.12 1.66
C VAL A 112 -8.97 14.32 1.43
N LEU A 113 -8.85 13.20 2.13
CA LEU A 113 -7.71 12.28 2.05
C LEU A 113 -8.18 10.87 1.66
N VAL A 114 -7.53 10.28 0.65
CA VAL A 114 -7.69 8.88 0.30
C VAL A 114 -6.32 8.21 0.25
N THR A 115 -6.14 7.11 0.97
CA THR A 115 -4.91 6.31 0.87
C THR A 115 -5.23 4.90 0.38
N ILE A 116 -4.41 4.40 -0.52
CA ILE A 116 -4.48 3.04 -1.03
C ILE A 116 -3.16 2.36 -0.68
N VAL A 117 -3.21 1.29 0.12
CA VAL A 117 -2.06 0.55 0.69
C VAL A 117 -1.00 1.47 1.31
N GLY A 118 -1.47 2.52 2.00
CA GLY A 118 -0.66 3.50 2.72
C GLY A 118 -0.66 3.26 4.23
N GLY A 119 0.23 3.94 4.94
CA GLY A 119 0.36 3.80 6.40
C GLY A 119 1.21 4.88 7.04
N GLY A 120 1.34 4.81 8.35
CA GLY A 120 2.34 5.54 9.12
C GLY A 120 3.56 4.67 9.44
N ASP A 121 4.37 5.10 10.42
CA ASP A 121 5.58 4.41 10.86
C ASP A 121 6.63 4.27 9.72
N VAL A 122 6.97 5.38 9.06
CA VAL A 122 7.93 5.40 7.94
C VAL A 122 9.29 4.80 8.35
N SER A 123 9.68 4.93 9.59
CA SER A 123 10.91 4.32 10.13
C SER A 123 10.86 2.80 10.10
N ASP A 124 9.72 2.21 10.55
CA ASP A 124 9.50 0.75 10.51
C ASP A 124 9.51 0.26 9.06
N LEU A 125 8.85 0.98 8.16
CA LEU A 125 8.80 0.65 6.74
C LEU A 125 10.21 0.64 6.12
N VAL A 126 11.02 1.66 6.37
CA VAL A 126 12.36 1.76 5.78
C VAL A 126 13.34 0.76 6.41
N TYR A 127 13.20 0.46 7.71
CA TYR A 127 14.16 -0.38 8.44
C TYR A 127 13.83 -1.88 8.38
N ASP A 128 12.56 -2.25 8.46
CA ASP A 128 12.13 -3.65 8.65
C ASP A 128 11.26 -4.21 7.52
N SER A 129 10.73 -3.38 6.61
CA SER A 129 9.90 -3.90 5.53
C SER A 129 10.74 -4.67 4.51
N PHE A 130 10.16 -5.75 4.00
CA PHE A 130 10.77 -6.56 2.94
C PHE A 130 11.07 -5.76 1.67
N ILE A 131 10.18 -4.83 1.28
CA ILE A 131 10.35 -4.02 0.07
C ILE A 131 11.57 -3.09 0.15
N THR A 132 11.91 -2.61 1.34
CA THR A 132 13.04 -1.72 1.59
C THR A 132 14.27 -2.46 2.11
N TYR A 133 14.22 -3.79 2.20
CA TYR A 133 15.32 -4.61 2.72
C TYR A 133 16.66 -4.34 2.01
N GLY A 134 16.62 -4.03 0.71
CA GLY A 134 17.80 -3.64 -0.06
C GLY A 134 18.50 -2.36 0.43
N LEU A 135 17.84 -1.51 1.22
CA LEU A 135 18.44 -0.31 1.82
C LEU A 135 19.26 -0.63 3.08
N ARG A 136 18.96 -1.75 3.73
CA ARG A 136 19.52 -2.14 5.03
C ARG A 136 21.06 -2.20 5.05
N PRO A 137 21.76 -2.76 4.05
CA PRO A 137 23.22 -2.73 4.02
C PRO A 137 23.80 -1.30 4.07
N SER A 138 23.17 -0.37 3.36
CA SER A 138 23.60 1.04 3.36
C SER A 138 23.34 1.73 4.69
N LEU A 139 22.21 1.45 5.34
CA LEU A 139 21.90 1.94 6.68
C LEU A 139 22.92 1.43 7.71
N LEU A 140 23.21 0.13 7.70
CA LEU A 140 24.18 -0.49 8.59
C LEU A 140 25.60 0.04 8.35
N TYR A 141 26.03 0.17 7.11
CA TYR A 141 27.34 0.75 6.75
C TYR A 141 27.51 2.18 7.29
N ARG A 142 26.42 2.95 7.34
CA ARG A 142 26.40 4.32 7.90
C ARG A 142 26.20 4.36 9.41
N GLY A 143 26.12 3.21 10.09
CA GLY A 143 25.88 3.14 11.53
C GLY A 143 24.48 3.61 11.94
N VAL A 144 23.51 3.58 11.03
CA VAL A 144 22.12 3.99 11.30
C VAL A 144 21.42 2.88 12.07
N SER A 145 21.05 3.14 13.31
CA SER A 145 20.19 2.29 14.12
C SER A 145 18.72 2.64 13.89
N PHE A 146 17.81 1.74 14.27
CA PHE A 146 16.36 2.01 14.20
C PHE A 146 15.98 3.28 14.99
N ASP A 147 16.52 3.45 16.20
CA ASP A 147 16.23 4.63 17.02
C ASP A 147 16.79 5.92 16.43
N SER A 148 17.95 5.87 15.75
CA SER A 148 18.47 7.06 15.05
C SER A 148 17.60 7.39 13.83
N LEU A 149 17.19 6.38 13.06
CA LEU A 149 16.31 6.56 11.92
C LEU A 149 14.96 7.19 12.34
N LYS A 150 14.40 6.72 13.46
CA LYS A 150 13.16 7.27 14.00
C LYS A 150 13.28 8.74 14.40
N ARG A 151 14.43 9.16 14.93
CA ARG A 151 14.70 10.58 15.22
C ARG A 151 14.86 11.40 13.95
N ASP A 152 15.59 10.88 12.96
CA ASP A 152 15.82 11.56 11.69
C ASP A 152 14.50 11.75 10.91
N TYR A 153 13.58 10.79 11.00
CA TYR A 153 12.32 10.80 10.25
C TYR A 153 11.14 11.49 10.97
N VAL A 154 11.35 12.05 12.16
CA VAL A 154 10.30 12.70 12.95
C VAL A 154 9.47 13.71 12.14
N ASN A 155 10.11 14.47 11.27
CA ASN A 155 9.47 15.52 10.48
C ASN A 155 8.81 15.02 9.18
N ILE A 156 9.09 13.78 8.77
CA ILE A 156 8.46 13.16 7.61
C ILE A 156 7.49 12.03 7.99
N GLU A 157 7.29 11.81 9.29
CA GLU A 157 6.32 10.88 9.80
C GLU A 157 4.90 11.47 9.71
N PRO A 158 4.01 10.96 8.83
CA PRO A 158 2.71 11.57 8.58
C PRO A 158 1.84 11.62 9.83
N THR A 159 1.94 10.63 10.72
CA THR A 159 1.10 10.54 11.93
C THR A 159 1.31 11.70 12.91
N HIS A 160 2.43 12.41 12.81
CA HIS A 160 2.71 13.57 13.67
C HIS A 160 1.99 14.86 13.24
N TRP A 161 1.49 14.91 12.01
CA TRP A 161 0.95 16.15 11.42
C TRP A 161 -0.58 16.16 11.28
N LEU A 162 -1.25 15.06 11.60
CA LEU A 162 -2.68 14.86 11.34
C LEU A 162 -3.60 15.33 12.46
N GLN A 163 -3.08 15.99 13.47
CA GLN A 163 -3.91 16.53 14.57
C GLN A 163 -4.92 17.54 14.03
N GLY A 164 -6.21 17.29 14.30
CA GLY A 164 -7.29 18.16 13.86
C GLY A 164 -7.81 17.88 12.44
N PHE A 165 -7.25 16.91 11.71
CA PHE A 165 -7.86 16.45 10.48
C PHE A 165 -9.17 15.71 10.79
N ASP A 166 -10.25 16.06 10.09
CA ASP A 166 -11.55 15.42 10.32
C ASP A 166 -11.52 13.97 9.85
N PRO A 167 -11.70 12.97 10.75
CA PRO A 167 -11.68 11.55 10.39
C PRO A 167 -12.74 11.18 9.35
N HIS A 168 -13.84 11.91 9.29
CA HIS A 168 -14.89 11.69 8.29
C HIS A 168 -14.45 12.07 6.87
N ASN A 169 -13.40 12.85 6.73
CA ASN A 169 -12.84 13.29 5.46
C ASN A 169 -11.64 12.45 5.01
N ALA A 170 -11.32 11.37 5.71
CA ALA A 170 -10.30 10.41 5.33
C ALA A 170 -10.90 9.03 5.05
N LEU A 171 -10.39 8.34 4.03
CA LEU A 171 -10.72 6.96 3.70
C LEU A 171 -9.45 6.18 3.35
N LEU A 172 -9.23 5.09 4.07
CA LEU A 172 -8.06 4.24 3.89
C LEU A 172 -8.48 2.91 3.25
N PHE A 173 -7.69 2.45 2.26
CA PHE A 173 -7.81 1.12 1.66
C PHE A 173 -6.52 0.36 1.93
N ASN A 174 -6.58 -0.77 2.63
CA ASN A 174 -5.38 -1.55 2.95
C ASN A 174 -5.58 -3.04 2.73
N GLY A 175 -4.52 -3.70 2.26
CA GLY A 175 -4.46 -5.14 2.14
C GLY A 175 -4.45 -5.81 3.53
N ARG A 176 -5.33 -6.78 3.74
CA ARG A 176 -5.42 -7.51 5.02
C ARG A 176 -4.15 -8.33 5.30
N PHE A 177 -3.48 -8.76 4.24
CA PHE A 177 -2.26 -9.60 4.26
C PHE A 177 -1.05 -8.86 3.71
N ASP A 178 -1.09 -7.52 3.72
CA ASP A 178 0.01 -6.69 3.25
C ASP A 178 1.21 -6.83 4.20
N VAL A 179 2.34 -7.29 3.67
CA VAL A 179 3.60 -7.46 4.40
C VAL A 179 4.55 -6.27 4.22
N PHE A 180 4.22 -5.33 3.34
CA PHE A 180 5.01 -4.13 3.09
C PHE A 180 4.52 -2.96 3.94
N VAL A 181 3.25 -2.62 3.81
CA VAL A 181 2.55 -1.69 4.68
C VAL A 181 1.52 -2.47 5.48
N ASN A 182 1.96 -3.03 6.57
CA ASN A 182 1.18 -4.01 7.34
C ASN A 182 -0.01 -3.39 8.09
N SER A 183 -0.88 -4.24 8.61
CA SER A 183 -2.09 -3.82 9.30
C SER A 183 -1.82 -2.91 10.52
N LYS A 184 -0.68 -3.07 11.22
CA LYS A 184 -0.29 -2.20 12.35
C LYS A 184 -0.07 -0.76 11.87
N GLN A 185 0.63 -0.58 10.75
CA GLN A 185 0.90 0.74 10.15
C GLN A 185 -0.38 1.40 9.65
N ALA A 186 -1.29 0.63 9.00
CA ALA A 186 -2.61 1.12 8.60
C ALA A 186 -3.45 1.57 9.80
N HIS A 187 -3.50 0.77 10.86
CA HIS A 187 -4.22 1.14 12.10
C HIS A 187 -3.57 2.33 12.81
N HIS A 188 -2.25 2.47 12.76
CA HIS A 188 -1.57 3.62 13.36
C HIS A 188 -1.96 4.90 12.63
N LEU A 189 -1.93 4.90 11.29
CA LEU A 189 -2.41 6.03 10.48
C LEU A 189 -3.88 6.35 10.76
N ALA A 190 -4.77 5.35 10.80
CA ALA A 190 -6.18 5.54 11.10
C ALA A 190 -6.41 6.18 12.47
N ARG A 191 -5.66 5.76 13.51
CA ARG A 191 -5.72 6.37 14.84
C ARG A 191 -5.22 7.82 14.85
N ALA A 192 -4.14 8.11 14.14
CA ALA A 192 -3.61 9.47 14.02
C ALA A 192 -4.62 10.41 13.31
N LEU A 193 -5.44 9.86 12.41
CA LEU A 193 -6.57 10.51 11.76
C LEU A 193 -7.87 10.50 12.62
N GLY A 194 -7.78 10.31 13.94
CA GLY A 194 -8.95 10.34 14.81
C GLY A 194 -9.93 9.16 14.65
N GLY A 195 -9.49 8.04 14.10
CA GLY A 195 -10.31 6.85 13.87
C GLY A 195 -10.92 6.79 12.47
N ALA A 196 -10.24 7.32 11.47
CA ALA A 196 -10.67 7.23 10.08
C ALA A 196 -10.97 5.78 9.64
N PRO A 197 -12.00 5.55 8.81
CA PRO A 197 -12.38 4.21 8.38
C PRO A 197 -11.33 3.57 7.49
N ILE A 198 -11.10 2.27 7.70
CA ILE A 198 -10.27 1.42 6.85
C ILE A 198 -11.19 0.44 6.11
N VAL A 199 -11.11 0.44 4.78
CA VAL A 199 -11.71 -0.57 3.92
C VAL A 199 -10.66 -1.67 3.67
N TRP A 200 -10.90 -2.85 4.23
CA TRP A 200 -9.97 -3.96 4.11
C TRP A 200 -10.15 -4.71 2.80
N ILE A 201 -9.06 -4.97 2.11
CA ILE A 201 -9.03 -5.77 0.89
C ILE A 201 -8.45 -7.14 1.25
N ASN A 202 -9.10 -8.23 0.85
CA ASN A 202 -8.68 -9.59 1.22
C ASN A 202 -7.48 -10.09 0.42
N THR A 203 -6.45 -9.29 0.30
CA THR A 203 -5.21 -9.59 -0.44
C THR A 203 -4.02 -8.92 0.23
N GLY A 204 -2.81 -9.10 -0.33
CA GLY A 204 -1.60 -8.37 0.04
C GLY A 204 -1.46 -7.04 -0.72
N HIS A 205 -0.24 -6.51 -0.75
CA HIS A 205 0.05 -5.19 -1.33
C HIS A 205 -0.28 -5.11 -2.82
N TYR A 206 0.35 -5.97 -3.60
CA TYR A 206 0.19 -5.98 -5.06
C TYR A 206 -1.12 -6.61 -5.53
N GLY A 207 -1.72 -7.47 -4.72
CA GLY A 207 -2.99 -8.10 -5.05
C GLY A 207 -4.16 -7.12 -5.07
N THR A 208 -4.00 -5.90 -4.57
CA THR A 208 -4.99 -4.82 -4.65
C THR A 208 -5.33 -4.45 -6.09
N VAL A 209 -4.44 -4.71 -7.06
CA VAL A 209 -4.71 -4.53 -8.49
C VAL A 209 -5.92 -5.34 -8.96
N PHE A 210 -6.20 -6.51 -8.36
CA PHE A 210 -7.39 -7.30 -8.70
C PHE A 210 -8.70 -6.69 -8.20
N ALA A 211 -8.62 -5.75 -7.26
CA ALA A 211 -9.76 -5.00 -6.72
C ALA A 211 -9.76 -3.53 -7.15
N GLU A 212 -8.84 -3.11 -8.02
CA GLU A 212 -8.60 -1.72 -8.42
C GLU A 212 -9.90 -0.99 -8.78
N LYS A 213 -10.70 -1.54 -9.70
CA LYS A 213 -11.97 -0.93 -10.11
C LYS A 213 -12.95 -0.70 -8.96
N GLN A 214 -12.97 -1.61 -7.98
CA GLN A 214 -13.86 -1.48 -6.81
C GLN A 214 -13.31 -0.44 -5.82
N ILE A 215 -12.00 -0.44 -5.58
CA ILE A 215 -11.31 0.56 -4.75
C ILE A 215 -11.57 1.95 -5.29
N GLU A 216 -11.35 2.17 -6.58
CA GLU A 216 -11.53 3.45 -7.25
C GLU A 216 -12.99 3.91 -7.24
N ALA A 217 -13.94 2.99 -7.51
CA ALA A 217 -15.36 3.32 -7.48
C ALA A 217 -15.83 3.74 -6.09
N VAL A 218 -15.36 3.06 -5.05
CA VAL A 218 -15.66 3.40 -3.65
C VAL A 218 -14.96 4.73 -3.28
N GLY A 219 -13.70 4.92 -3.65
CA GLY A 219 -12.94 6.15 -3.42
C GLY A 219 -13.57 7.36 -4.12
N ALA A 220 -13.97 7.22 -5.38
CA ALA A 220 -14.62 8.29 -6.12
C ALA A 220 -15.97 8.69 -5.51
N LYS A 221 -16.80 7.72 -5.08
CA LYS A 221 -18.05 8.01 -4.34
C LYS A 221 -17.77 8.74 -3.03
N PHE A 222 -16.76 8.32 -2.28
CA PHE A 222 -16.35 9.00 -1.07
C PHE A 222 -15.98 10.46 -1.35
N VAL A 223 -15.08 10.70 -2.31
CA VAL A 223 -14.64 12.06 -2.68
C VAL A 223 -15.82 12.93 -3.11
N ARG A 224 -16.73 12.41 -3.96
CA ARG A 224 -17.95 13.13 -4.36
C ARG A 224 -18.81 13.53 -3.17
N SER A 225 -19.04 12.60 -2.25
CA SER A 225 -19.82 12.85 -1.03
C SER A 225 -19.16 13.95 -0.18
N ARG A 226 -17.84 13.91 0.00
CA ARG A 226 -17.11 14.91 0.82
C ARG A 226 -17.00 16.27 0.14
N PHE A 227 -17.00 16.31 -1.18
CA PHE A 227 -17.07 17.57 -1.94
C PHE A 227 -18.49 18.09 -2.14
N GLY A 228 -19.50 17.45 -1.56
CA GLY A 228 -20.90 17.87 -1.71
C GLY A 228 -21.45 17.72 -3.12
N LEU A 229 -20.83 16.87 -3.95
CA LEU A 229 -21.26 16.57 -5.32
C LEU A 229 -22.31 15.45 -5.37
N ASP A 230 -22.51 14.77 -4.26
CA ASP A 230 -23.51 13.70 -4.11
C ASP A 230 -24.32 13.99 -2.82
N PRO A 231 -25.65 14.15 -2.92
CA PRO A 231 -26.49 14.42 -1.76
C PRO A 231 -26.68 13.20 -0.85
N ALA A 232 -26.40 12.00 -1.33
CA ALA A 232 -26.54 10.78 -0.56
C ALA A 232 -25.40 10.63 0.46
N PRO A 233 -25.69 10.26 1.72
CA PRO A 233 -24.65 10.00 2.70
C PRO A 233 -23.81 8.80 2.27
N PHE A 234 -22.49 8.94 2.35
CA PHE A 234 -21.57 7.86 2.05
C PHE A 234 -21.23 7.06 3.30
N THR A 235 -21.42 5.75 3.23
CA THR A 235 -20.93 4.80 4.23
C THR A 235 -19.92 3.87 3.56
N PRO A 236 -18.66 3.84 4.02
CA PRO A 236 -17.66 2.96 3.44
C PRO A 236 -18.00 1.49 3.72
N PRO A 237 -17.77 0.58 2.75
CA PRO A 237 -17.84 -0.85 3.03
C PRO A 237 -16.72 -1.23 4.03
N SER A 238 -16.95 -2.25 4.84
CA SER A 238 -15.92 -2.75 5.75
C SER A 238 -14.80 -3.50 5.03
N SER A 239 -15.09 -4.07 3.86
CA SER A 239 -14.11 -4.79 3.05
C SER A 239 -14.51 -4.84 1.57
N ILE A 240 -13.50 -5.09 0.74
CA ILE A 240 -13.62 -5.38 -0.69
C ILE A 240 -13.04 -6.79 -0.92
N PRO A 241 -13.79 -7.71 -1.57
CA PRO A 241 -13.26 -9.02 -1.91
C PRO A 241 -12.18 -8.91 -3.00
N ALA A 242 -11.11 -9.67 -2.84
CA ALA A 242 -10.07 -9.84 -3.84
C ALA A 242 -9.51 -11.26 -3.77
N PRO A 243 -8.97 -11.81 -4.87
CA PRO A 243 -8.29 -13.09 -4.82
C PRO A 243 -7.02 -12.98 -3.97
N THR A 244 -6.82 -13.97 -3.10
CA THR A 244 -5.62 -14.09 -2.28
C THR A 244 -4.64 -15.04 -2.97
N ILE A 245 -3.66 -14.48 -3.65
CA ILE A 245 -2.61 -15.22 -4.34
C ILE A 245 -1.34 -15.15 -3.50
N LYS A 246 -0.75 -16.30 -3.22
CA LYS A 246 0.52 -16.42 -2.48
C LYS A 246 1.61 -16.86 -3.43
N ILE A 247 2.81 -16.30 -3.27
CA ILE A 247 4.03 -16.80 -3.90
C ILE A 247 5.06 -17.11 -2.83
N GLY A 248 5.84 -18.14 -3.01
CA GLY A 248 6.82 -18.50 -1.99
C GLY A 248 7.61 -19.76 -2.31
N LEU A 249 8.17 -20.34 -1.26
CA LEU A 249 8.90 -21.59 -1.27
C LEU A 249 8.19 -22.61 -0.39
N LEU A 250 8.10 -23.82 -0.89
CA LEU A 250 7.59 -24.98 -0.20
C LEU A 250 8.78 -25.89 0.15
N PHE A 251 8.84 -26.30 1.41
CA PHE A 251 9.88 -27.18 1.94
C PHE A 251 9.22 -28.45 2.44
N GLY A 252 9.68 -29.61 1.98
CA GLY A 252 9.19 -30.88 2.50
C GLY A 252 9.08 -32.00 1.48
N GLY A 253 8.78 -33.21 1.94
CA GLY A 253 8.71 -34.39 1.12
C GLY A 253 10.08 -34.89 0.63
N GLN A 254 10.07 -35.74 -0.39
CA GLN A 254 11.29 -36.31 -0.96
C GLN A 254 12.06 -35.35 -1.90
N GLU A 255 11.55 -34.15 -2.13
CA GLU A 255 12.01 -33.29 -3.23
C GLU A 255 12.65 -31.96 -2.77
N GLY A 256 12.79 -31.73 -1.47
CA GLY A 256 13.51 -30.58 -0.93
C GLY A 256 12.75 -29.25 -1.05
N VAL A 257 13.27 -28.28 -1.80
CA VAL A 257 12.70 -26.94 -1.93
C VAL A 257 12.08 -26.75 -3.31
N SER A 258 10.83 -26.29 -3.36
CA SER A 258 10.12 -25.98 -4.61
C SER A 258 9.48 -24.58 -4.54
N PRO A 259 9.55 -23.78 -5.61
CA PRO A 259 8.73 -22.58 -5.72
C PRO A 259 7.25 -22.98 -5.76
N VAL A 260 6.41 -22.15 -5.13
CA VAL A 260 4.96 -22.36 -5.08
C VAL A 260 4.22 -21.08 -5.42
N VAL A 261 3.17 -21.22 -6.25
CA VAL A 261 2.11 -20.23 -6.41
C VAL A 261 0.84 -20.86 -5.87
N ALA A 262 0.20 -20.21 -4.93
CA ALA A 262 -1.00 -20.73 -4.31
C ALA A 262 -2.16 -19.72 -4.39
N TYR A 263 -3.35 -20.22 -4.70
CA TYR A 263 -4.62 -19.50 -4.59
C TYR A 263 -5.33 -19.96 -3.32
N GLN A 264 -5.56 -19.06 -2.41
CA GLN A 264 -6.26 -19.34 -1.17
C GLN A 264 -7.78 -19.38 -1.43
N ALA A 265 -8.33 -20.58 -1.54
CA ALA A 265 -9.72 -20.79 -1.90
C ALA A 265 -10.68 -20.55 -0.71
N ILE A 266 -10.26 -20.90 0.50
CA ILE A 266 -11.07 -20.77 1.71
C ILE A 266 -10.21 -20.20 2.83
N THR A 267 -10.68 -19.12 3.43
CA THR A 267 -10.11 -18.55 4.66
C THR A 267 -11.21 -18.51 5.72
N GLY A 268 -10.88 -18.86 6.93
CA GLY A 268 -11.80 -18.80 8.07
C GLY A 268 -12.07 -17.39 8.62
N GLY A 269 -11.87 -16.31 7.84
CA GLY A 269 -12.04 -14.92 8.29
C GLY A 269 -10.80 -14.31 8.96
N PRO A 270 -10.91 -13.07 9.47
CA PRO A 270 -9.80 -12.40 10.14
C PRO A 270 -9.27 -13.17 11.34
N GLY A 271 -7.97 -13.44 11.38
CA GLY A 271 -7.32 -14.21 12.44
C GLY A 271 -7.46 -15.74 12.33
N ALA A 272 -8.12 -16.24 11.29
CA ALA A 272 -8.18 -17.69 11.06
C ALA A 272 -6.79 -18.24 10.72
N ARG A 273 -6.41 -19.28 11.45
CA ARG A 273 -5.14 -19.98 11.29
C ARG A 273 -5.20 -21.12 10.26
N TYR A 274 -6.37 -21.39 9.69
CA TYR A 274 -6.57 -22.48 8.74
C TYR A 274 -6.91 -21.92 7.37
N SER A 275 -6.33 -22.52 6.32
CA SER A 275 -6.65 -22.23 4.93
C SER A 275 -6.72 -23.50 4.10
N LEU A 276 -7.46 -23.44 3.00
CA LEU A 276 -7.44 -24.43 1.94
C LEU A 276 -6.94 -23.73 0.68
N ASP A 277 -5.77 -24.14 0.22
CA ASP A 277 -5.08 -23.52 -0.90
C ASP A 277 -5.06 -24.47 -2.10
N GLY A 278 -5.32 -23.96 -3.31
CA GLY A 278 -4.91 -24.62 -4.54
C GLY A 278 -3.45 -24.20 -4.83
N GLN A 279 -2.55 -25.16 -4.92
CA GLN A 279 -1.11 -24.88 -5.08
C GLN A 279 -0.61 -25.40 -6.44
N LEU A 280 0.21 -24.58 -7.11
CA LEU A 280 0.98 -24.96 -8.29
C LEU A 280 2.47 -24.92 -7.93
N THR A 281 3.12 -26.06 -8.10
CA THR A 281 4.56 -26.23 -7.90
C THR A 281 5.21 -26.71 -9.20
N LEU A 282 6.51 -26.89 -9.23
CA LEU A 282 7.23 -27.52 -10.37
C LEU A 282 6.76 -28.96 -10.64
N HIS A 283 6.11 -29.58 -9.65
CA HIS A 283 5.65 -30.99 -9.69
C HIS A 283 4.16 -31.14 -10.02
N GLY A 284 3.45 -30.03 -10.25
CA GLY A 284 2.06 -30.00 -10.66
C GLY A 284 1.13 -29.31 -9.69
N PHE A 285 -0.17 -29.58 -9.85
CA PHE A 285 -1.22 -28.96 -9.06
C PHE A 285 -1.65 -29.85 -7.87
N SER A 286 -1.82 -29.23 -6.72
CA SER A 286 -2.24 -29.91 -5.48
C SER A 286 -3.28 -29.07 -4.72
N ILE A 287 -4.02 -29.73 -3.82
CA ILE A 287 -4.84 -29.08 -2.80
C ILE A 287 -4.09 -29.18 -1.47
N ALA A 288 -4.05 -28.07 -0.72
CA ALA A 288 -3.26 -27.97 0.48
C ALA A 288 -4.07 -27.37 1.65
N PRO A 289 -4.72 -28.21 2.48
CA PRO A 289 -5.13 -27.75 3.79
C PRO A 289 -3.93 -27.41 4.63
N SER A 290 -3.89 -26.19 5.17
CA SER A 290 -2.74 -25.68 5.91
C SER A 290 -3.12 -24.94 7.17
N PHE A 291 -2.21 -24.97 8.15
CA PHE A 291 -2.24 -24.17 9.37
C PHE A 291 -1.20 -23.05 9.25
N ARG A 292 -1.63 -21.82 9.43
CA ARG A 292 -0.77 -20.62 9.39
C ARG A 292 -0.18 -20.39 10.78
N ALA A 293 1.13 -20.42 10.86
CA ALA A 293 1.86 -20.02 12.06
C ALA A 293 1.87 -18.48 12.19
N ASP A 294 2.06 -17.78 11.07
CA ASP A 294 2.00 -16.32 10.93
C ASP A 294 1.57 -15.91 9.51
N GLU A 295 1.77 -14.66 9.13
CA GLU A 295 1.35 -14.13 7.81
C GLU A 295 2.11 -14.76 6.64
N SER A 296 3.34 -15.22 6.86
CA SER A 296 4.22 -15.77 5.83
C SER A 296 4.46 -17.27 5.96
N ASN A 297 4.24 -17.83 7.15
CA ASN A 297 4.62 -19.21 7.48
C ASN A 297 3.41 -20.10 7.66
N SER A 298 3.39 -21.24 6.97
CA SER A 298 2.36 -22.26 7.13
C SER A 298 2.92 -23.68 7.10
N ILE A 299 2.22 -24.58 7.78
CA ILE A 299 2.45 -26.01 7.74
C ILE A 299 1.17 -26.67 7.24
N GLY A 300 1.27 -27.61 6.33
CA GLY A 300 0.10 -28.24 5.74
C GLY A 300 0.36 -29.61 5.14
N LEU A 301 -0.70 -30.14 4.55
CA LEU A 301 -0.68 -31.40 3.82
C LEU A 301 -0.90 -31.11 2.35
N GLU A 302 0.06 -31.47 1.51
CA GLU A 302 -0.07 -31.40 0.06
C GLU A 302 -0.74 -32.68 -0.46
N VAL A 303 -1.88 -32.51 -1.15
CA VAL A 303 -2.62 -33.61 -1.79
C VAL A 303 -2.56 -33.38 -3.31
N PRO A 304 -1.67 -34.05 -4.04
CA PRO A 304 -1.55 -33.92 -5.50
C PRO A 304 -2.83 -34.36 -6.21
N LEU A 305 -3.27 -33.57 -7.20
CA LEU A 305 -4.45 -33.90 -8.01
C LEU A 305 -4.11 -34.46 -9.39
N LEU A 306 -2.90 -34.23 -9.88
CA LEU A 306 -2.46 -34.62 -11.21
C LEU A 306 -1.15 -35.41 -11.11
N HIS A 307 -1.09 -36.56 -11.84
CA HIS A 307 0.03 -37.46 -12.04
C HIS A 307 0.48 -38.33 -10.86
N GLY A 308 0.34 -39.64 -11.03
CA GLY A 308 0.91 -40.67 -10.16
C GLY A 308 0.04 -41.05 -8.97
N LYS A 309 0.51 -41.99 -8.15
CA LYS A 309 -0.14 -42.38 -6.91
C LYS A 309 -0.18 -41.18 -5.97
N PRO A 310 -1.36 -40.72 -5.51
CA PRO A 310 -1.44 -39.58 -4.61
C PRO A 310 -0.72 -39.92 -3.30
N ARG A 311 0.42 -39.32 -3.06
CA ARG A 311 1.12 -39.40 -1.78
C ARG A 311 0.91 -38.06 -1.09
N THR A 312 0.09 -38.05 -0.07
CA THR A 312 -0.04 -36.92 0.83
C THR A 312 1.32 -36.64 1.48
N ARG A 313 1.76 -35.39 1.43
CA ARG A 313 3.05 -34.96 1.97
C ARG A 313 2.85 -33.86 2.98
N LEU A 314 3.59 -33.92 4.08
CA LEU A 314 3.71 -32.77 4.98
C LEU A 314 4.64 -31.76 4.35
N PHE A 315 4.25 -30.47 4.37
CA PHE A 315 5.09 -29.39 3.93
C PHE A 315 5.13 -28.26 4.98
N TYR A 316 6.22 -27.50 4.90
CA TYR A 316 6.32 -26.15 5.45
C TYR A 316 6.41 -25.18 4.27
N SER A 317 5.67 -24.09 4.29
CA SER A 317 5.79 -23.06 3.27
C SER A 317 6.13 -21.73 3.90
N PHE A 318 7.03 -21.01 3.22
CA PHE A 318 7.27 -19.60 3.42
C PHE A 318 6.75 -18.87 2.20
N SER A 319 5.67 -18.11 2.35
CA SER A 319 4.98 -17.47 1.22
C SER A 319 4.45 -16.10 1.61
N PHE A 320 4.38 -15.21 0.63
CA PHE A 320 3.76 -13.91 0.76
C PHE A 320 2.44 -13.88 -0.01
N VAL A 321 1.47 -13.19 0.52
CA VAL A 321 0.27 -12.83 -0.21
C VAL A 321 0.61 -11.62 -1.08
N LEU A 322 0.37 -11.77 -2.39
CA LEU A 322 0.57 -10.68 -3.35
C LEU A 322 -0.36 -9.50 -3.08
#